data_5ff7d6e7add3438cda8ec485171a63d5
#
_entry.id   5ff7d6e7add3438cda8ec485171a63d5
#
_cell.length_a   1.000
_cell.length_b   1.000
_cell.length_c   1.000
_cell.angle_alpha   90.00
_cell.angle_beta   90.00
_cell.angle_gamma   90.00
#
_symmetry.space_group_name_H-M   'P 1'
#
loop_
_entity.id
_entity.type
_entity.pdbx_description
1 polymer ?
#
loop_
_entity_poly.entity_id
_entity_poly.type
_entity_poly.pdbx_seq_one_letter_code
_entity_poly.pdbx_strand_id
1 'polypeptide(L)'
;MSSSFKSTLKVWAYLTDDIREDLLLESELVLLSFATGIQDAASWSDYGCFASNQTGNGLFLAIGAAKLEGSAYSLSHVGMSSLGAFLAGGWAVGQIGNLVGVRKRLWLVASSAFQTALVYAAAAIQYNLPIPQGSPAALAGIFLLAFSSGAQVALGRSLKITDITTAMATAAFIDVVADPDVLKIQNRQRNRRVIFLLMLVAGCFVGAFAQAAVNSTFIIILCAVCKTIVTFAFLTNKPIEKLRR
;
A
#
# COMPACT_ATOMS: atom_id res chain seq x y z
N MET A 1 -15.31 -10.87 -40.48
CA MET A 1 -14.96 -10.24 -39.20
C MET A 1 -13.50 -9.81 -39.30
N SER A 2 -13.21 -8.49 -39.23
CA SER A 2 -11.88 -7.95 -39.54
C SER A 2 -10.84 -8.47 -38.53
N SER A 3 -9.59 -8.58 -38.95
CA SER A 3 -8.46 -8.99 -38.06
C SER A 3 -8.32 -8.08 -36.81
N SER A 4 -8.65 -6.81 -36.97
CA SER A 4 -8.68 -5.80 -35.89
C SER A 4 -9.70 -6.15 -34.80
N PHE A 5 -10.92 -6.60 -35.17
CA PHE A 5 -11.95 -6.98 -34.19
C PHE A 5 -11.56 -8.23 -33.38
N LYS A 6 -10.88 -9.19 -34.01
CA LYS A 6 -10.37 -10.40 -33.32
C LYS A 6 -9.23 -10.06 -32.35
N SER A 7 -8.39 -9.08 -32.67
CA SER A 7 -7.31 -8.65 -31.78
C SER A 7 -7.86 -7.91 -30.55
N THR A 8 -8.85 -7.03 -30.75
CA THR A 8 -9.53 -6.30 -29.65
C THR A 8 -10.21 -7.27 -28.67
N LEU A 9 -10.90 -8.30 -29.19
CA LEU A 9 -11.54 -9.33 -28.36
C LEU A 9 -10.51 -10.12 -27.53
N LYS A 10 -9.33 -10.43 -28.09
CA LYS A 10 -8.26 -11.12 -27.35
C LYS A 10 -7.69 -10.27 -26.24
N VAL A 11 -7.45 -8.97 -26.50
CA VAL A 11 -6.96 -8.03 -25.49
C VAL A 11 -7.98 -7.87 -24.37
N TRP A 12 -9.26 -7.73 -24.73
CA TRP A 12 -10.33 -7.62 -23.74
C TRP A 12 -10.46 -8.88 -22.87
N ALA A 13 -10.42 -10.05 -23.47
CA ALA A 13 -10.43 -11.32 -22.75
C ALA A 13 -9.25 -11.43 -21.79
N TYR A 14 -8.04 -11.06 -22.24
CA TYR A 14 -6.84 -11.03 -21.39
C TYR A 14 -6.97 -10.10 -20.20
N LEU A 15 -7.51 -8.91 -20.39
CA LEU A 15 -7.69 -7.92 -19.31
C LEU A 15 -8.78 -8.32 -18.31
N THR A 16 -9.78 -9.09 -18.74
CA THR A 16 -10.88 -9.56 -17.88
C THR A 16 -10.62 -10.92 -17.23
N ASP A 17 -9.49 -11.57 -17.52
CA ASP A 17 -9.08 -12.80 -16.84
C ASP A 17 -8.78 -12.57 -15.37
N ASP A 18 -9.17 -13.53 -14.53
CA ASP A 18 -8.78 -13.57 -13.12
C ASP A 18 -7.35 -14.09 -12.99
N ILE A 19 -6.52 -13.37 -12.23
CA ILE A 19 -5.15 -13.81 -11.94
C ILE A 19 -5.11 -14.86 -10.83
N ARG A 20 -4.23 -15.85 -11.04
CA ARG A 20 -4.03 -16.90 -10.04
C ARG A 20 -3.05 -16.45 -8.95
N GLU A 21 -3.14 -17.11 -7.81
CA GLU A 21 -2.16 -17.00 -6.75
C GLU A 21 -0.91 -17.80 -7.12
N ASP A 22 0.20 -17.09 -7.37
CA ASP A 22 1.51 -17.67 -7.63
C ASP A 22 2.62 -16.80 -7.00
N LEU A 23 3.87 -17.23 -7.16
CA LEU A 23 5.03 -16.52 -6.60
C LEU A 23 5.17 -15.10 -7.14
N LEU A 24 4.70 -14.81 -8.36
CA LEU A 24 4.77 -13.45 -8.91
C LEU A 24 3.83 -12.53 -8.13
N LEU A 25 2.58 -12.93 -7.93
CA LEU A 25 1.60 -12.17 -7.15
C LEU A 25 2.08 -11.97 -5.70
N GLU A 26 2.68 -13.00 -5.08
CA GLU A 26 3.28 -12.86 -3.75
C GLU A 26 4.41 -11.84 -3.73
N SER A 27 5.30 -11.87 -4.73
CA SER A 27 6.43 -10.93 -4.86
C SER A 27 5.94 -9.49 -5.04
N GLU A 28 4.86 -9.27 -5.78
CA GLU A 28 4.22 -7.97 -5.96
C GLU A 28 3.70 -7.42 -4.63
N LEU A 29 3.01 -8.24 -3.83
CA LEU A 29 2.53 -7.84 -2.51
C LEU A 29 3.68 -7.57 -1.53
N VAL A 30 4.76 -8.34 -1.61
CA VAL A 30 5.98 -8.14 -0.81
C VAL A 30 6.67 -6.83 -1.19
N LEU A 31 6.74 -6.49 -2.49
CA LEU A 31 7.28 -5.20 -2.94
C LEU A 31 6.39 -4.02 -2.51
N LEU A 32 5.07 -4.19 -2.50
CA LEU A 32 4.15 -3.19 -1.92
C LEU A 32 4.37 -3.01 -0.42
N SER A 33 4.74 -4.06 0.31
CA SER A 33 5.08 -3.95 1.74
C SER A 33 6.34 -3.11 1.95
N PHE A 34 7.36 -3.32 1.13
CA PHE A 34 8.56 -2.49 1.12
C PHE A 34 8.24 -1.02 0.84
N ALA A 35 7.42 -0.76 -0.19
CA ALA A 35 6.95 0.59 -0.53
C ALA A 35 6.17 1.24 0.63
N THR A 36 5.37 0.47 1.38
CA THR A 36 4.66 0.94 2.57
C THR A 36 5.62 1.40 3.66
N GLY A 37 6.67 0.62 3.94
CA GLY A 37 7.70 1.00 4.92
C GLY A 37 8.39 2.32 4.54
N ILE A 38 8.76 2.47 3.27
CA ILE A 38 9.33 3.73 2.74
C ILE A 38 8.36 4.89 2.96
N GLN A 39 7.09 4.69 2.61
CA GLN A 39 6.06 5.74 2.70
C GLN A 39 5.78 6.16 4.15
N ASP A 40 5.72 5.22 5.09
CA ASP A 40 5.48 5.53 6.49
C ASP A 40 6.67 6.25 7.14
N ALA A 41 7.91 5.92 6.76
CA ALA A 41 9.08 6.66 7.20
C ALA A 41 9.05 8.12 6.74
N ALA A 42 8.70 8.37 5.46
CA ALA A 42 8.54 9.71 4.91
C ALA A 42 7.39 10.47 5.59
N SER A 43 6.22 9.84 5.69
CA SER A 43 5.03 10.52 6.23
C SER A 43 5.18 10.89 7.71
N TRP A 44 5.84 10.05 8.51
CA TRP A 44 6.15 10.39 9.90
C TRP A 44 7.02 11.63 10.00
N SER A 45 8.11 11.69 9.25
CA SER A 45 9.05 12.79 9.28
C SER A 45 8.45 14.11 8.83
N ASP A 46 7.61 14.09 7.80
CA ASP A 46 7.09 15.29 7.16
C ASP A 46 5.79 15.80 7.80
N TYR A 47 4.92 14.88 8.19
CA TYR A 47 3.57 15.20 8.64
C TYR A 47 3.33 14.91 10.13
N GLY A 48 4.25 14.21 10.81
CA GLY A 48 4.08 13.79 12.21
C GLY A 48 2.99 12.73 12.39
N CYS A 49 2.61 12.04 11.35
CA CYS A 49 1.64 10.93 11.36
C CYS A 49 1.98 9.91 10.26
N PHE A 50 1.37 8.74 10.35
CA PHE A 50 1.58 7.67 9.38
C PHE A 50 0.55 7.73 8.24
N ALA A 51 0.96 7.33 7.05
CA ALA A 51 0.03 7.14 5.93
C ALA A 51 -0.69 5.79 6.00
N SER A 52 -0.05 4.74 6.56
CA SER A 52 -0.63 3.39 6.63
C SER A 52 -0.92 2.90 8.04
N ASN A 53 -0.13 3.27 9.06
CA ASN A 53 -0.28 2.81 10.45
C ASN A 53 -1.33 3.61 11.22
N GLN A 54 -2.60 3.32 10.99
CA GLN A 54 -3.71 4.07 11.58
C GLN A 54 -3.93 3.81 13.08
N THR A 55 -3.45 2.69 13.60
CA THR A 55 -3.45 2.43 15.06
C THR A 55 -2.58 3.45 15.79
N GLY A 56 -1.39 3.76 15.25
CA GLY A 56 -0.52 4.81 15.77
C GLY A 56 -1.17 6.19 15.69
N ASN A 57 -1.77 6.53 14.54
CA ASN A 57 -2.50 7.79 14.38
C ASN A 57 -3.67 7.92 15.36
N GLY A 58 -4.43 6.84 15.58
CA GLY A 58 -5.53 6.84 16.56
C GLY A 58 -5.05 7.13 17.98
N LEU A 59 -3.90 6.58 18.39
CA LEU A 59 -3.29 6.87 19.68
C LEU A 59 -2.89 8.35 19.80
N PHE A 60 -2.23 8.91 18.76
CA PHE A 60 -1.84 10.31 18.76
C PHE A 60 -3.03 11.27 18.80
N LEU A 61 -4.12 10.94 18.11
CA LEU A 61 -5.37 11.69 18.19
C LEU A 61 -5.94 11.70 19.62
N ALA A 62 -5.93 10.55 20.31
CA ALA A 62 -6.41 10.45 21.68
C ALA A 62 -5.53 11.26 22.65
N ILE A 63 -4.20 11.18 22.54
CA ILE A 63 -3.24 11.96 23.34
C ILE A 63 -3.45 13.46 23.11
N GLY A 64 -3.58 13.89 21.85
CA GLY A 64 -3.81 15.29 21.49
C GLY A 64 -5.17 15.82 21.99
N ALA A 65 -6.23 15.00 21.93
CA ALA A 65 -7.55 15.35 22.46
C ALA A 65 -7.55 15.51 23.98
N ALA A 66 -6.79 14.67 24.68
CA ALA A 66 -6.64 14.73 26.14
C ALA A 66 -5.78 15.92 26.61
N LYS A 67 -5.10 16.64 25.71
CA LYS A 67 -4.21 17.76 26.01
C LYS A 67 -3.19 17.45 27.12
N LEU A 68 -2.62 16.24 27.07
CA LEU A 68 -1.64 15.82 28.08
C LEU A 68 -0.44 16.76 28.09
N GLU A 69 -0.10 17.27 29.25
CA GLU A 69 1.04 18.18 29.47
C GLU A 69 2.33 17.52 28.98
N GLY A 70 3.17 18.27 28.27
CA GLY A 70 4.43 17.79 27.69
C GLY A 70 4.26 16.96 26.41
N SER A 71 3.05 16.71 25.93
CA SER A 71 2.87 16.07 24.64
C SER A 71 3.12 17.08 23.51
N ALA A 72 4.03 16.74 22.60
CA ALA A 72 4.25 17.48 21.35
C ALA A 72 3.05 17.31 20.37
N TYR A 73 2.08 16.47 20.72
CA TYR A 73 0.94 16.13 19.88
C TYR A 73 -0.26 17.01 20.25
N SER A 74 -0.56 17.99 19.43
CA SER A 74 -1.88 18.65 19.45
C SER A 74 -2.89 17.81 18.67
N LEU A 75 -4.19 18.05 18.89
CA LEU A 75 -5.25 17.42 18.07
C LEU A 75 -4.97 17.76 16.61
N SER A 76 -4.33 16.82 15.90
CA SER A 76 -3.76 17.10 14.59
C SER A 76 -4.82 16.87 13.52
N HIS A 77 -5.23 17.94 12.84
CA HIS A 77 -6.05 17.84 11.63
C HIS A 77 -5.38 16.94 10.58
N VAL A 78 -4.06 16.85 10.60
CA VAL A 78 -3.24 16.01 9.72
C VAL A 78 -3.49 14.53 10.02
N GLY A 79 -3.47 14.12 11.29
CA GLY A 79 -3.77 12.75 11.70
C GLY A 79 -5.22 12.34 11.39
N MET A 80 -6.19 13.26 11.59
CA MET A 80 -7.59 13.03 11.21
C MET A 80 -7.74 12.89 9.69
N SER A 81 -7.04 13.73 8.92
CA SER A 81 -7.02 13.64 7.45
C SER A 81 -6.46 12.29 6.99
N SER A 82 -5.35 11.84 7.61
CA SER A 82 -4.78 10.52 7.30
C SER A 82 -5.77 9.39 7.58
N LEU A 83 -6.37 9.35 8.76
CA LEU A 83 -7.32 8.29 9.13
C LEU A 83 -8.54 8.28 8.21
N GLY A 84 -9.15 9.47 7.98
CA GLY A 84 -10.32 9.60 7.10
C GLY A 84 -10.01 9.20 5.65
N ALA A 85 -8.86 9.65 5.12
CA ALA A 85 -8.42 9.30 3.78
C ALA A 85 -8.14 7.80 3.61
N PHE A 86 -7.47 7.18 4.60
CA PHE A 86 -7.20 5.74 4.60
C PHE A 86 -8.50 4.91 4.56
N LEU A 87 -9.47 5.27 5.40
CA LEU A 87 -10.78 4.59 5.43
C LEU A 87 -11.53 4.81 4.11
N ALA A 88 -11.52 6.02 3.57
CA ALA A 88 -12.16 6.33 2.29
C ALA A 88 -11.53 5.56 1.13
N GLY A 89 -10.19 5.47 1.06
CA GLY A 89 -9.47 4.72 0.05
C GLY A 89 -9.74 3.21 0.15
N GLY A 90 -9.72 2.67 1.38
CA GLY A 90 -10.05 1.28 1.64
C GLY A 90 -11.49 0.94 1.25
N TRP A 91 -12.44 1.80 1.62
CA TRP A 91 -13.85 1.65 1.26
C TRP A 91 -14.05 1.70 -0.26
N ALA A 92 -13.55 2.72 -0.91
CA ALA A 92 -13.75 2.92 -2.35
C ALA A 92 -13.21 1.74 -3.16
N VAL A 93 -11.94 1.36 -2.94
CA VAL A 93 -11.32 0.26 -3.68
C VAL A 93 -11.91 -1.09 -3.30
N GLY A 94 -12.28 -1.29 -2.02
CA GLY A 94 -12.95 -2.50 -1.58
C GLY A 94 -14.33 -2.69 -2.24
N GLN A 95 -15.19 -1.65 -2.23
CA GLN A 95 -16.52 -1.73 -2.82
C GLN A 95 -16.48 -1.88 -4.35
N ILE A 96 -15.68 -1.07 -5.03
CA ILE A 96 -15.55 -1.16 -6.50
C ILE A 96 -14.98 -2.54 -6.88
N GLY A 97 -13.97 -3.03 -6.16
CA GLY A 97 -13.40 -4.36 -6.38
C GLY A 97 -14.42 -5.49 -6.25
N ASN A 98 -15.32 -5.39 -5.25
CA ASN A 98 -16.40 -6.37 -5.09
C ASN A 98 -17.39 -6.37 -6.28
N LEU A 99 -17.65 -5.21 -6.87
CA LEU A 99 -18.55 -5.07 -8.02
C LEU A 99 -17.89 -5.53 -9.33
N VAL A 100 -16.62 -5.15 -9.54
CA VAL A 100 -15.91 -5.42 -10.80
C VAL A 100 -15.34 -6.83 -10.85
N GLY A 101 -14.91 -7.37 -9.71
CA GLY A 101 -14.21 -8.63 -9.54
C GLY A 101 -12.77 -8.41 -9.08
N VAL A 102 -12.51 -8.79 -7.82
CA VAL A 102 -11.28 -8.46 -7.06
C VAL A 102 -9.99 -9.04 -7.67
N ARG A 103 -10.08 -10.12 -8.45
CA ARG A 103 -8.92 -10.78 -9.09
C ARG A 103 -8.76 -10.44 -10.56
N LYS A 104 -9.65 -9.65 -11.17
CA LYS A 104 -9.54 -9.28 -12.58
C LYS A 104 -8.30 -8.44 -12.81
N ARG A 105 -7.51 -8.81 -13.82
CA ARG A 105 -6.28 -8.09 -14.19
C ARG A 105 -6.53 -6.61 -14.42
N LEU A 106 -7.56 -6.26 -15.18
CA LEU A 106 -7.92 -4.86 -15.43
C LEU A 106 -8.13 -4.08 -14.13
N TRP A 107 -8.83 -4.69 -13.16
CA TRP A 107 -9.09 -4.06 -11.86
C TRP A 107 -7.80 -3.84 -11.07
N LEU A 108 -6.93 -4.84 -11.02
CA LEU A 108 -5.66 -4.76 -10.29
C LEU A 108 -4.74 -3.69 -10.89
N VAL A 109 -4.62 -3.67 -12.23
CA VAL A 109 -3.82 -2.67 -12.94
C VAL A 109 -4.42 -1.27 -12.76
N ALA A 110 -5.72 -1.09 -12.98
CA ALA A 110 -6.37 0.22 -12.88
C ALA A 110 -6.31 0.78 -11.45
N SER A 111 -6.62 -0.04 -10.45
CA SER A 111 -6.55 0.35 -9.04
C SER A 111 -5.12 0.66 -8.61
N SER A 112 -4.13 -0.16 -9.01
CA SER A 112 -2.72 0.08 -8.70
C SER A 112 -2.19 1.34 -9.41
N ALA A 113 -2.54 1.56 -10.67
CA ALA A 113 -2.18 2.77 -11.41
C ALA A 113 -2.74 4.04 -10.76
N PHE A 114 -4.01 3.99 -10.33
CA PHE A 114 -4.65 5.10 -9.60
C PHE A 114 -3.93 5.40 -8.29
N GLN A 115 -3.64 4.37 -7.48
CA GLN A 115 -2.88 4.51 -6.23
C GLN A 115 -1.49 5.11 -6.46
N THR A 116 -0.80 4.65 -7.50
CA THR A 116 0.53 5.14 -7.90
C THR A 116 0.47 6.61 -8.31
N ALA A 117 -0.55 7.01 -9.08
CA ALA A 117 -0.76 8.40 -9.47
C ALA A 117 -0.98 9.33 -8.25
N LEU A 118 -1.70 8.87 -7.22
CA LEU A 118 -1.86 9.62 -5.98
C LEU A 118 -0.53 9.85 -5.25
N VAL A 119 0.36 8.84 -5.24
CA VAL A 119 1.69 8.99 -4.62
C VAL A 119 2.56 9.94 -5.41
N TYR A 120 2.55 9.90 -6.75
CA TYR A 120 3.25 10.90 -7.57
C TYR A 120 2.67 12.32 -7.39
N ALA A 121 1.35 12.46 -7.25
CA ALA A 121 0.72 13.75 -6.97
C ALA A 121 1.17 14.30 -5.60
N ALA A 122 1.26 13.46 -4.57
CA ALA A 122 1.80 13.86 -3.27
C ALA A 122 3.26 14.32 -3.37
N ALA A 123 4.10 13.59 -4.13
CA ALA A 123 5.49 13.98 -4.40
C ALA A 123 5.57 15.34 -5.13
N ALA A 124 4.68 15.57 -6.10
CA ALA A 124 4.62 16.84 -6.84
C ALA A 124 4.20 18.01 -5.94
N ILE A 125 3.23 17.82 -5.03
CA ILE A 125 2.85 18.83 -4.03
C ILE A 125 4.07 19.16 -3.17
N GLN A 126 4.75 18.15 -2.64
CA GLN A 126 5.89 18.32 -1.76
C GLN A 126 7.11 18.96 -2.44
N TYR A 127 7.30 18.71 -3.74
CA TYR A 127 8.36 19.32 -4.50
C TYR A 127 8.13 20.82 -4.78
N ASN A 128 6.88 21.21 -5.06
CA ASN A 128 6.55 22.57 -5.50
C ASN A 128 6.10 23.50 -4.37
N LEU A 129 5.67 22.96 -3.23
CA LEU A 129 5.09 23.75 -2.15
C LEU A 129 5.78 23.45 -0.81
N PRO A 130 6.01 24.46 0.04
CA PRO A 130 6.39 24.21 1.43
C PRO A 130 5.26 23.48 2.15
N ILE A 131 5.61 22.50 2.98
CA ILE A 131 4.67 21.66 3.75
C ILE A 131 4.79 21.87 5.28
N PRO A 132 4.67 23.08 5.83
CA PRO A 132 4.61 23.26 7.27
C PRO A 132 3.48 22.39 7.86
N GLN A 133 3.67 21.86 9.05
CA GLN A 133 2.64 21.04 9.70
C GLN A 133 1.30 21.79 9.76
N GLY A 134 0.21 21.12 9.36
CA GLY A 134 -1.14 21.67 9.34
C GLY A 134 -1.44 22.61 8.17
N SER A 135 -0.51 22.87 7.25
CA SER A 135 -0.78 23.62 6.04
C SER A 135 -1.73 22.88 5.09
N PRO A 136 -2.47 23.59 4.20
CA PRO A 136 -3.31 22.93 3.20
C PRO A 136 -2.52 21.95 2.30
N ALA A 137 -1.26 22.28 1.99
CA ALA A 137 -0.38 21.40 1.21
C ALA A 137 -0.02 20.12 1.98
N ALA A 138 0.27 20.23 3.28
CA ALA A 138 0.52 19.06 4.14
C ALA A 138 -0.73 18.19 4.27
N LEU A 139 -1.91 18.79 4.46
CA LEU A 139 -3.18 18.05 4.51
C LEU A 139 -3.46 17.33 3.19
N ALA A 140 -3.25 17.98 2.06
CA ALA A 140 -3.43 17.35 0.75
C ALA A 140 -2.42 16.22 0.52
N GLY A 141 -1.15 16.42 0.84
CA GLY A 141 -0.10 15.40 0.69
C GLY A 141 -0.40 14.14 1.50
N ILE A 142 -0.67 14.27 2.80
CA ILE A 142 -1.00 13.12 3.64
C ILE A 142 -2.32 12.45 3.25
N PHE A 143 -3.33 13.23 2.80
CA PHE A 143 -4.58 12.68 2.31
C PHE A 143 -4.33 11.74 1.11
N LEU A 144 -3.55 12.16 0.12
CA LEU A 144 -3.24 11.37 -1.05
C LEU A 144 -2.45 10.10 -0.70
N LEU A 145 -1.44 10.21 0.17
CA LEU A 145 -0.64 9.08 0.63
C LEU A 145 -1.49 8.07 1.42
N ALA A 146 -2.29 8.55 2.37
CA ALA A 146 -3.12 7.69 3.21
C ALA A 146 -4.26 7.04 2.42
N PHE A 147 -4.89 7.77 1.49
CA PHE A 147 -5.89 7.19 0.58
C PHE A 147 -5.29 6.06 -0.26
N SER A 148 -4.09 6.30 -0.85
CA SER A 148 -3.35 5.27 -1.59
C SER A 148 -3.03 4.05 -0.73
N SER A 149 -2.65 4.25 0.54
CA SER A 149 -2.36 3.15 1.47
C SER A 149 -3.61 2.34 1.83
N GLY A 150 -4.72 3.01 2.15
CA GLY A 150 -5.99 2.35 2.43
C GLY A 150 -6.50 1.52 1.24
N ALA A 151 -6.40 2.11 0.04
CA ALA A 151 -6.71 1.44 -1.22
C ALA A 151 -5.83 0.21 -1.46
N GLN A 152 -4.52 0.30 -1.19
CA GLN A 152 -3.58 -0.82 -1.29
C GLN A 152 -3.91 -1.94 -0.32
N VAL A 153 -4.19 -1.62 0.94
CA VAL A 153 -4.56 -2.61 1.95
C VAL A 153 -5.84 -3.33 1.55
N ALA A 154 -6.87 -2.60 1.09
CA ALA A 154 -8.12 -3.20 0.63
C ALA A 154 -7.90 -4.14 -0.56
N LEU A 155 -7.07 -3.71 -1.54
CA LEU A 155 -6.70 -4.53 -2.69
C LEU A 155 -6.00 -5.83 -2.25
N GLY A 156 -4.96 -5.73 -1.43
CA GLY A 156 -4.21 -6.90 -0.94
C GLY A 156 -5.07 -7.87 -0.15
N ARG A 157 -5.94 -7.37 0.74
CA ARG A 157 -6.85 -8.22 1.52
C ARG A 157 -7.89 -8.92 0.65
N SER A 158 -8.37 -8.26 -0.41
CA SER A 158 -9.37 -8.85 -1.32
C SER A 158 -8.81 -10.04 -2.11
N LEU A 159 -7.50 -10.12 -2.29
CA LEU A 159 -6.81 -11.26 -2.92
C LEU A 159 -6.74 -12.50 -2.03
N LYS A 160 -7.10 -12.37 -0.74
CA LYS A 160 -7.14 -13.46 0.26
C LYS A 160 -5.78 -14.15 0.51
N ILE A 161 -4.66 -13.48 0.22
CA ILE A 161 -3.33 -13.90 0.64
C ILE A 161 -3.06 -13.30 2.03
N THR A 162 -3.65 -13.92 3.05
CA THR A 162 -3.72 -13.36 4.42
C THR A 162 -2.37 -13.25 5.10
N ASP A 163 -1.37 -13.97 4.63
CA ASP A 163 -0.01 -13.97 5.19
C ASP A 163 0.79 -12.72 4.78
N ILE A 164 0.39 -12.01 3.72
CA ILE A 164 1.04 -10.78 3.23
C ILE A 164 0.00 -9.66 3.24
N THR A 165 -0.04 -8.90 4.33
CA THR A 165 -1.06 -7.85 4.54
C THR A 165 -0.66 -6.48 3.99
N THR A 166 0.51 -6.35 3.43
CA THR A 166 1.17 -5.16 2.86
C THR A 166 1.45 -4.01 3.83
N ALA A 167 0.68 -3.84 4.91
CA ALA A 167 0.84 -2.75 5.88
C ALA A 167 0.61 -3.17 7.34
N MET A 168 -0.17 -4.23 7.58
CA MET A 168 -0.61 -4.60 8.94
C MET A 168 0.35 -5.62 9.55
N ALA A 169 1.39 -5.16 10.28
CA ALA A 169 2.50 -5.98 10.75
C ALA A 169 2.31 -6.61 12.13
N THR A 170 1.59 -5.96 13.06
CA THR A 170 1.56 -6.36 14.48
C THR A 170 1.09 -7.81 14.67
N ALA A 171 0.02 -8.21 14.03
CA ALA A 171 -0.46 -9.59 14.09
C ALA A 171 0.54 -10.58 13.47
N ALA A 172 1.14 -10.20 12.34
CA ALA A 172 2.09 -11.07 11.65
C ALA A 172 3.36 -11.34 12.47
N PHE A 173 3.84 -10.41 13.31
CA PHE A 173 4.94 -10.66 14.24
C PHE A 173 4.59 -11.78 15.23
N ILE A 174 3.41 -11.73 15.81
CA ILE A 174 2.95 -12.78 16.74
C ILE A 174 2.70 -14.10 16.01
N ASP A 175 2.08 -14.05 14.84
CA ASP A 175 1.82 -15.26 14.04
C ASP A 175 3.09 -16.00 13.63
N VAL A 176 4.22 -15.30 13.45
CA VAL A 176 5.53 -15.92 13.16
C VAL A 176 6.10 -16.60 14.38
N VAL A 177 6.11 -15.95 15.55
CA VAL A 177 6.76 -16.50 16.74
C VAL A 177 5.90 -17.54 17.45
N ALA A 178 4.58 -17.49 17.30
CA ALA A 178 3.62 -18.45 17.85
C ALA A 178 3.36 -19.66 16.94
N ASP A 179 3.95 -19.68 15.74
CA ASP A 179 3.76 -20.78 14.77
C ASP A 179 4.34 -22.07 15.35
N PRO A 180 3.53 -23.15 15.50
CA PRO A 180 4.01 -24.43 16.05
C PRO A 180 5.13 -25.05 15.23
N ASP A 181 5.20 -24.71 13.94
CA ASP A 181 6.19 -25.19 12.99
C ASP A 181 7.26 -24.11 12.68
N VAL A 182 7.55 -23.22 13.63
CA VAL A 182 8.47 -22.09 13.46
C VAL A 182 9.87 -22.48 12.99
N LEU A 183 10.35 -23.66 13.35
CA LEU A 183 11.67 -24.16 12.96
C LEU A 183 11.66 -25.01 11.67
N LYS A 184 10.49 -25.35 11.13
CA LYS A 184 10.41 -26.13 9.88
C LYS A 184 10.69 -25.25 8.68
N ILE A 185 11.66 -25.60 7.84
CA ILE A 185 12.02 -24.85 6.64
C ILE A 185 10.84 -24.77 5.64
N GLN A 186 10.12 -25.87 5.47
CA GLN A 186 8.96 -25.98 4.57
C GLN A 186 7.66 -25.54 5.25
N ASN A 187 7.57 -24.25 5.59
CA ASN A 187 6.38 -23.64 6.13
C ASN A 187 6.04 -22.37 5.30
N ARG A 188 5.21 -22.56 4.27
CA ARG A 188 4.89 -21.47 3.29
C ARG A 188 4.24 -20.26 3.97
N GLN A 189 3.31 -20.48 4.89
CA GLN A 189 2.59 -19.39 5.57
C GLN A 189 3.54 -18.55 6.42
N ARG A 190 4.32 -19.19 7.28
CA ARG A 190 5.32 -18.52 8.10
C ARG A 190 6.37 -17.82 7.22
N ASN A 191 6.86 -18.46 6.15
CA ASN A 191 7.86 -17.88 5.25
C ASN A 191 7.33 -16.61 4.56
N ARG A 192 6.07 -16.60 4.10
CA ARG A 192 5.40 -15.42 3.55
C ARG A 192 5.34 -14.28 4.56
N ARG A 193 4.96 -14.55 5.82
CA ARG A 193 4.93 -13.56 6.90
C ARG A 193 6.31 -12.99 7.21
N VAL A 194 7.31 -13.85 7.30
CA VAL A 194 8.71 -13.43 7.54
C VAL A 194 9.20 -12.52 6.42
N ILE A 195 9.03 -12.90 5.15
CA ILE A 195 9.45 -12.08 4.01
C ILE A 195 8.69 -10.75 3.99
N PHE A 196 7.39 -10.77 4.23
CA PHE A 196 6.57 -9.56 4.36
C PHE A 196 7.12 -8.60 5.41
N LEU A 197 7.37 -9.10 6.64
CA LEU A 197 7.87 -8.30 7.76
C LEU A 197 9.27 -7.76 7.48
N LEU A 198 10.18 -8.59 6.96
CA LEU A 198 11.53 -8.16 6.60
C LEU A 198 11.51 -7.05 5.54
N MET A 199 10.67 -7.18 4.51
CA MET A 199 10.58 -6.17 3.46
C MET A 199 9.92 -4.88 3.93
N LEU A 200 8.89 -4.95 4.79
CA LEU A 200 8.30 -3.77 5.41
C LEU A 200 9.33 -3.02 6.26
N VAL A 201 10.05 -3.72 7.14
CA VAL A 201 11.09 -3.13 8.00
C VAL A 201 12.26 -2.59 7.16
N ALA A 202 12.72 -3.32 6.15
CA ALA A 202 13.73 -2.84 5.22
C ALA A 202 13.29 -1.54 4.52
N GLY A 203 12.02 -1.45 4.11
CA GLY A 203 11.42 -0.24 3.57
C GLY A 203 11.49 0.94 4.54
N CYS A 204 11.17 0.71 5.83
CA CYS A 204 11.30 1.76 6.87
C CYS A 204 12.74 2.26 6.99
N PHE A 205 13.73 1.34 7.03
CA PHE A 205 15.14 1.73 7.09
C PHE A 205 15.59 2.49 5.84
N VAL A 206 15.27 1.98 4.65
CA VAL A 206 15.61 2.66 3.39
C VAL A 206 14.97 4.04 3.34
N GLY A 207 13.70 4.18 3.72
CA GLY A 207 13.00 5.45 3.79
C GLY A 207 13.69 6.42 4.76
N ALA A 208 13.97 6.00 5.97
CA ALA A 208 14.59 6.84 7.00
C ALA A 208 16.03 7.29 6.62
N PHE A 209 16.87 6.37 6.14
CA PHE A 209 18.23 6.72 5.71
C PHE A 209 18.26 7.58 4.45
N ALA A 210 17.38 7.30 3.48
CA ALA A 210 17.29 8.10 2.25
C ALA A 210 16.79 9.52 2.58
N GLN A 211 15.89 9.69 3.55
CA GLN A 211 15.46 11.00 4.01
C GLN A 211 16.60 11.79 4.61
N ALA A 212 17.41 11.17 5.45
CA ALA A 212 18.56 11.81 6.06
C ALA A 212 19.65 12.20 5.02
N ALA A 213 19.78 11.41 3.95
CA ALA A 213 20.82 11.59 2.94
C ALA A 213 20.42 12.50 1.75
N VAL A 214 19.14 12.54 1.40
CA VAL A 214 18.66 13.25 0.19
C VAL A 214 17.56 14.25 0.55
N ASN A 215 16.32 13.84 0.53
CA ASN A 215 15.12 14.62 0.94
C ASN A 215 13.85 13.75 0.88
N SER A 216 12.78 14.26 1.48
CA SER A 216 11.48 13.57 1.55
C SER A 216 10.83 13.33 0.18
N THR A 217 10.92 14.28 -0.75
CA THR A 217 10.35 14.13 -2.09
C THR A 217 10.94 12.93 -2.82
N PHE A 218 12.26 12.75 -2.72
CA PHE A 218 12.95 11.59 -3.30
C PHE A 218 12.38 10.27 -2.78
N ILE A 219 12.08 10.20 -1.48
CA ILE A 219 11.57 8.98 -0.85
C ILE A 219 10.16 8.65 -1.34
N ILE A 220 9.29 9.67 -1.47
CA ILE A 220 7.94 9.47 -1.99
C ILE A 220 7.99 9.03 -3.46
N ILE A 221 8.93 9.57 -4.24
CA ILE A 221 9.17 9.10 -5.62
C ILE A 221 9.66 7.65 -5.62
N LEU A 222 10.56 7.27 -4.73
CA LEU A 222 11.05 5.89 -4.62
C LEU A 222 9.89 4.91 -4.30
N CYS A 223 9.00 5.29 -3.37
CA CYS A 223 7.77 4.54 -3.11
C CYS A 223 6.89 4.44 -4.38
N ALA A 224 6.69 5.55 -5.10
CA ALA A 224 5.91 5.57 -6.33
C ALA A 224 6.51 4.68 -7.42
N VAL A 225 7.84 4.63 -7.55
CA VAL A 225 8.55 3.73 -8.47
C VAL A 225 8.28 2.26 -8.12
N CYS A 226 8.35 1.87 -6.85
CA CYS A 226 8.00 0.51 -6.43
C CYS A 226 6.56 0.16 -6.81
N LYS A 227 5.60 1.07 -6.57
CA LYS A 227 4.20 0.88 -6.97
C LYS A 227 4.03 0.81 -8.50
N THR A 228 4.81 1.59 -9.25
CA THR A 228 4.83 1.55 -10.72
C THR A 228 5.27 0.18 -11.23
N ILE A 229 6.34 -0.38 -10.65
CA ILE A 229 6.83 -1.73 -10.99
C ILE A 229 5.72 -2.76 -10.77
N VAL A 230 5.04 -2.72 -9.61
CA VAL A 230 3.92 -3.64 -9.32
C VAL A 230 2.75 -3.43 -10.29
N THR A 231 2.42 -2.18 -10.64
CA THR A 231 1.35 -1.89 -11.59
C THR A 231 1.61 -2.55 -12.95
N PHE A 232 2.83 -2.49 -13.45
CA PHE A 232 3.21 -3.16 -14.70
C PHE A 232 3.33 -4.68 -14.53
N ALA A 233 3.78 -5.16 -13.37
CA ALA A 233 3.88 -6.58 -13.09
C ALA A 233 2.50 -7.26 -13.13
N PHE A 234 1.43 -6.60 -12.65
CA PHE A 234 0.05 -7.12 -12.75
C PHE A 234 -0.39 -7.43 -14.19
N LEU A 235 0.21 -6.79 -15.19
CA LEU A 235 -0.05 -7.15 -16.60
C LEU A 235 0.53 -8.51 -16.99
N THR A 236 1.56 -9.00 -16.31
CA THR A 236 2.27 -10.24 -16.67
C THR A 236 1.81 -11.47 -15.90
N ASN A 237 0.95 -11.30 -14.89
CA ASN A 237 0.45 -12.39 -14.06
C ASN A 237 -0.31 -13.43 -14.88
N LYS A 238 -0.17 -14.70 -14.50
CA LYS A 238 -0.85 -15.81 -15.17
C LYS A 238 -2.32 -15.86 -14.80
N PRO A 239 -3.21 -16.15 -15.76
CA PRO A 239 -4.63 -16.34 -15.48
C PRO A 239 -4.89 -17.64 -14.71
N ILE A 240 -6.02 -17.69 -14.01
CA ILE A 240 -6.54 -18.95 -13.45
C ILE A 240 -6.92 -19.84 -14.63
N GLU A 241 -6.36 -21.06 -14.69
CA GLU A 241 -6.74 -22.05 -15.69
C GLU A 241 -8.21 -22.42 -15.48
N LYS A 242 -9.07 -21.97 -16.42
CA LYS A 242 -10.45 -22.44 -16.45
C LYS A 242 -10.41 -23.91 -16.87
N LEU A 243 -10.78 -24.82 -15.97
CA LEU A 243 -11.05 -26.20 -16.36
C LEU A 243 -12.01 -26.15 -17.57
N ARG A 244 -11.54 -26.59 -18.73
CA ARG A 244 -12.40 -26.78 -19.89
C ARG A 244 -13.41 -27.86 -19.52
N ARG A 245 -14.62 -27.43 -19.12
CA ARG A 245 -15.79 -28.31 -19.04
C ARG A 245 -16.39 -28.48 -20.41
#